data_dcbf04a05c715b00fe42be7a6bb39406
#
_entry.id   dcbf04a05c715b00fe42be7a6bb39406
#
_cell.length_a   1.000
_cell.length_b   1.000
_cell.length_c   1.000
_cell.angle_alpha   90.00
_cell.angle_beta   90.00
_cell.angle_gamma   90.00
#
_symmetry.space_group_name_H-M   'P 1'
#
loop_
_entity.id
_entity.type
_entity.pdbx_description
1 polymer ?
#
loop_
_entity_poly.entity_id
_entity_poly.type
_entity_poly.pdbx_seq_one_letter_code
_entity_poly.pdbx_strand_id
1 'polypeptide(L)'
;LGPLENETILVQSNGISQWLKLALAADESRGGAGIAAALDVSLPARFLWQAYRAVLGEEQVPPVSPFDKPRLVWRLMRLLPALLDAPVFAPLARFLEGDDDLRKRHQLAERLADLFDQYQVYRADWLTAWATGEDVLITARGEARPLAEEQRWQAELWRALRDDIARAHGEAGLASSRAAVHERFLAACRELDATSRPPGLPRRVIVFGISSLPAQTLEALAAVARVSQVLLCVHNPCRHYWADIIEHKELLRAERRRQRRRPGMPADLAETELHLHAQPLLAAWGKQGRDYL
;
A
#
# COMPACT_ATOMS: atom_id res chain seq x y z
N LEU A 1 27.63 -6.47 -1.92
CA LEU A 1 27.38 -6.14 -3.31
C LEU A 1 28.69 -6.09 -4.08
N GLY A 2 28.67 -6.47 -5.35
CA GLY A 2 29.79 -6.25 -6.25
C GLY A 2 29.96 -4.75 -6.60
N PRO A 3 31.15 -4.30 -7.03
CA PRO A 3 31.40 -2.88 -7.31
C PRO A 3 30.51 -2.27 -8.41
N LEU A 4 29.96 -3.11 -9.30
CA LEU A 4 29.10 -2.69 -10.41
C LEU A 4 27.62 -3.10 -10.20
N GLU A 5 27.29 -3.61 -9.03
CA GLU A 5 25.92 -4.01 -8.70
C GLU A 5 25.14 -2.80 -8.14
N ASN A 6 23.96 -2.56 -8.68
CA ASN A 6 23.12 -1.43 -8.26
C ASN A 6 22.57 -1.64 -6.85
N GLU A 7 22.61 -0.59 -6.04
CA GLU A 7 21.82 -0.50 -4.81
C GLU A 7 20.38 -0.18 -5.15
N THR A 8 19.46 -1.02 -4.68
CA THR A 8 18.03 -0.77 -4.83
C THR A 8 17.50 -0.02 -3.61
N ILE A 9 17.01 1.20 -3.83
CA ILE A 9 16.50 2.08 -2.77
C ILE A 9 15.05 2.44 -3.06
N LEU A 10 14.17 2.13 -2.12
CA LEU A 10 12.75 2.46 -2.20
C LEU A 10 12.48 3.74 -1.43
N VAL A 11 11.83 4.69 -2.08
CA VAL A 11 11.52 6.01 -1.53
C VAL A 11 10.04 6.35 -1.72
N GLN A 12 9.52 7.26 -0.90
CA GLN A 12 8.09 7.62 -0.92
C GLN A 12 7.69 8.44 -2.16
N SER A 13 8.62 9.20 -2.74
CA SER A 13 8.32 10.09 -3.88
C SER A 13 9.53 10.32 -4.77
N ASN A 14 9.25 10.75 -6.00
CA ASN A 14 10.30 11.15 -6.94
C ASN A 14 11.13 12.35 -6.43
N GLY A 15 10.51 13.25 -5.63
CA GLY A 15 11.23 14.35 -4.99
C GLY A 15 12.28 13.85 -4.00
N ILE A 16 11.94 12.87 -3.16
CA ILE A 16 12.92 12.24 -2.24
C ILE A 16 14.00 11.50 -3.04
N SER A 17 13.66 10.83 -4.14
CA SER A 17 14.64 10.18 -5.02
C SER A 17 15.68 11.18 -5.54
N GLN A 18 15.22 12.33 -6.03
CA GLN A 18 16.10 13.37 -6.53
C GLN A 18 16.95 13.97 -5.41
N TRP A 19 16.33 14.28 -4.28
CA TRP A 19 17.04 14.82 -3.12
C TRP A 19 18.14 13.86 -2.64
N LEU A 20 17.84 12.57 -2.51
CA LEU A 20 18.78 11.56 -2.05
C LEU A 20 19.99 11.45 -2.97
N LYS A 21 19.76 11.43 -4.29
CA LYS A 21 20.86 11.42 -5.28
C LYS A 21 21.75 12.64 -5.16
N LEU A 22 21.16 13.83 -5.00
CA LEU A 22 21.92 15.08 -4.83
C LEU A 22 22.68 15.11 -3.50
N ALA A 23 22.07 14.60 -2.42
CA ALA A 23 22.71 14.53 -1.10
C ALA A 23 23.90 13.55 -1.11
N LEU A 24 23.78 12.40 -1.76
CA LEU A 24 24.89 11.45 -1.92
C LEU A 24 26.00 11.98 -2.83
N ALA A 25 25.67 12.71 -3.89
CA ALA A 25 26.62 13.30 -4.81
C ALA A 25 27.32 14.54 -4.24
N ALA A 26 26.87 15.10 -3.15
CA ALA A 26 27.52 16.24 -2.50
C ALA A 26 28.92 15.88 -1.99
N ASP A 27 29.80 16.89 -1.87
CA ASP A 27 31.15 16.73 -1.34
C ASP A 27 31.13 16.18 0.11
N GLU A 28 32.19 15.47 0.49
CA GLU A 28 32.35 14.94 1.86
C GLU A 28 32.25 16.04 2.92
N SER A 29 32.74 17.26 2.62
CA SER A 29 32.63 18.44 3.51
C SER A 29 31.17 18.84 3.81
N ARG A 30 30.22 18.41 2.96
CA ARG A 30 28.79 18.60 3.13
C ARG A 30 28.05 17.35 3.60
N GLY A 31 28.81 16.32 3.99
CA GLY A 31 28.24 15.04 4.45
C GLY A 31 27.81 14.09 3.33
N GLY A 32 28.16 14.37 2.08
CA GLY A 32 27.92 13.48 0.94
C GLY A 32 29.06 12.48 0.74
N ALA A 33 28.91 11.61 -0.25
CA ALA A 33 29.90 10.61 -0.65
C ALA A 33 30.72 11.05 -1.90
N GLY A 34 30.50 12.26 -2.42
CA GLY A 34 31.13 12.79 -3.63
C GLY A 34 30.59 12.20 -4.93
N ILE A 35 29.83 11.11 -4.86
CA ILE A 35 29.26 10.42 -6.03
C ILE A 35 27.93 9.74 -5.69
N ALA A 36 27.01 9.74 -6.65
CA ALA A 36 25.77 8.98 -6.62
C ALA A 36 25.65 8.11 -7.88
N ALA A 37 26.36 6.99 -7.90
CA ALA A 37 26.37 6.05 -9.01
C ALA A 37 25.86 4.67 -8.59
N ALA A 38 25.47 3.84 -9.56
CA ALA A 38 24.98 2.49 -9.34
C ALA A 38 23.78 2.43 -8.37
N LEU A 39 22.83 3.36 -8.50
CA LEU A 39 21.63 3.48 -7.68
C LEU A 39 20.37 3.24 -8.52
N ASP A 40 19.56 2.25 -8.16
CA ASP A 40 18.19 2.09 -8.63
C ASP A 40 17.23 2.61 -7.55
N VAL A 41 16.84 3.89 -7.69
CA VAL A 41 15.92 4.54 -6.74
C VAL A 41 14.53 4.57 -7.33
N SER A 42 13.60 3.83 -6.71
CA SER A 42 12.24 3.65 -7.21
C SER A 42 11.17 3.73 -6.13
N LEU A 43 9.90 3.77 -6.55
CA LEU A 43 8.76 3.70 -5.63
C LEU A 43 8.45 2.24 -5.25
N PRO A 44 7.94 1.97 -4.04
CA PRO A 44 7.63 0.60 -3.59
C PRO A 44 6.73 -0.17 -4.55
N ALA A 45 5.67 0.45 -5.08
CA ALA A 45 4.74 -0.21 -6.00
C ALA A 45 5.43 -0.71 -7.28
N ARG A 46 6.37 0.08 -7.84
CA ARG A 46 7.15 -0.32 -9.03
C ARG A 46 8.08 -1.49 -8.71
N PHE A 47 8.80 -1.40 -7.59
CA PHE A 47 9.68 -2.47 -7.16
C PHE A 47 8.92 -3.78 -6.93
N LEU A 48 7.77 -3.73 -6.25
CA LEU A 48 6.95 -4.91 -5.99
C LEU A 48 6.51 -5.59 -7.29
N TRP A 49 6.07 -4.80 -8.27
CA TRP A 49 5.66 -5.38 -9.55
C TRP A 49 6.81 -6.06 -10.28
N GLN A 50 8.01 -5.49 -10.21
CA GLN A 50 9.24 -6.12 -10.73
C GLN A 50 9.60 -7.38 -9.94
N ALA A 51 9.49 -7.37 -8.61
CA ALA A 51 9.73 -8.54 -7.78
C ALA A 51 8.75 -9.67 -8.07
N TYR A 52 7.46 -9.35 -8.27
CA TYR A 52 6.45 -10.33 -8.68
C TYR A 52 6.83 -10.99 -10.01
N ARG A 53 7.24 -10.20 -11.00
CA ARG A 53 7.69 -10.70 -12.30
C ARG A 53 8.96 -11.55 -12.21
N ALA A 54 9.89 -11.16 -11.37
CA ALA A 54 11.15 -11.89 -11.15
C ALA A 54 10.92 -13.28 -10.52
N VAL A 55 9.94 -13.40 -9.61
CA VAL A 55 9.64 -14.65 -8.89
C VAL A 55 8.68 -15.54 -9.67
N LEU A 56 7.60 -14.96 -10.22
CA LEU A 56 6.54 -15.73 -10.89
C LEU A 56 6.79 -15.94 -12.39
N GLY A 57 7.69 -15.15 -12.96
CA GLY A 57 7.94 -15.14 -14.41
C GLY A 57 7.13 -14.08 -15.16
N GLU A 58 7.75 -13.54 -16.19
CA GLU A 58 7.18 -12.45 -17.00
C GLU A 58 5.92 -12.85 -17.79
N GLU A 59 5.79 -14.11 -18.11
CA GLU A 59 4.62 -14.66 -18.80
C GLU A 59 3.38 -14.72 -17.89
N GLN A 60 3.58 -14.96 -16.59
CA GLN A 60 2.51 -15.06 -15.61
C GLN A 60 2.07 -13.71 -15.02
N VAL A 61 2.95 -12.72 -15.05
CA VAL A 61 2.69 -11.38 -14.54
C VAL A 61 2.91 -10.37 -15.66
N PRO A 62 1.85 -9.93 -16.34
CA PRO A 62 1.98 -8.99 -17.46
C PRO A 62 2.53 -7.64 -16.98
N PRO A 63 3.21 -6.87 -17.84
CA PRO A 63 3.71 -5.55 -17.49
C PRO A 63 2.59 -4.56 -17.15
N VAL A 64 1.40 -4.79 -17.68
CA VAL A 64 0.19 -3.97 -17.48
C VAL A 64 -1.01 -4.88 -17.24
N SER A 65 -1.67 -4.72 -16.10
CA SER A 65 -2.86 -5.47 -15.73
C SER A 65 -4.14 -4.83 -16.33
N PRO A 66 -5.16 -5.61 -16.71
CA PRO A 66 -6.49 -5.08 -17.02
C PRO A 66 -7.16 -4.38 -15.85
N PHE A 67 -6.67 -4.60 -14.61
CA PHE A 67 -7.11 -3.94 -13.39
C PHE A 67 -6.36 -2.64 -13.07
N ASP A 68 -5.39 -2.22 -13.88
CA ASP A 68 -4.70 -0.95 -13.67
C ASP A 68 -5.65 0.24 -13.88
N LYS A 69 -5.52 1.26 -13.03
CA LYS A 69 -6.39 2.44 -13.00
C LYS A 69 -6.71 3.02 -14.39
N PRO A 70 -5.74 3.29 -15.29
CA PRO A 70 -6.06 3.84 -16.61
C PRO A 70 -6.97 2.94 -17.45
N ARG A 71 -6.86 1.62 -17.30
CA ARG A 71 -7.70 0.65 -18.01
C ARG A 71 -9.08 0.53 -17.38
N LEU A 72 -9.16 0.59 -16.06
CA LEU A 72 -10.44 0.59 -15.34
C LEU A 72 -11.30 1.79 -15.71
N VAL A 73 -10.73 2.99 -15.89
CA VAL A 73 -11.47 4.18 -16.32
C VAL A 73 -12.28 3.92 -17.57
N TRP A 74 -11.63 3.41 -18.63
CA TRP A 74 -12.31 3.16 -19.92
C TRP A 74 -13.28 1.99 -19.86
N ARG A 75 -13.01 0.96 -19.05
CA ARG A 75 -13.96 -0.12 -18.80
C ARG A 75 -15.22 0.40 -18.12
N LEU A 76 -15.07 1.20 -17.08
CA LEU A 76 -16.16 1.83 -16.35
C LEU A 76 -16.98 2.76 -17.27
N MET A 77 -16.32 3.58 -18.09
CA MET A 77 -17.01 4.41 -19.11
C MET A 77 -17.93 3.58 -20.00
N ARG A 78 -17.52 2.38 -20.36
CA ARG A 78 -18.29 1.47 -21.22
C ARG A 78 -19.37 0.70 -20.45
N LEU A 79 -19.08 0.25 -19.22
CA LEU A 79 -19.99 -0.60 -18.44
C LEU A 79 -21.11 0.17 -17.75
N LEU A 80 -20.83 1.36 -17.23
CA LEU A 80 -21.77 2.13 -16.44
C LEU A 80 -23.16 2.28 -17.11
N PRO A 81 -23.28 2.67 -18.41
CA PRO A 81 -24.59 2.85 -19.01
C PRO A 81 -25.52 1.64 -18.93
N ALA A 82 -24.97 0.43 -19.06
CA ALA A 82 -25.76 -0.79 -19.01
C ALA A 82 -26.10 -1.25 -17.58
N LEU A 83 -25.42 -0.70 -16.57
CA LEU A 83 -25.61 -1.08 -15.18
C LEU A 83 -26.61 -0.15 -14.45
N LEU A 84 -26.78 1.08 -14.92
CA LEU A 84 -27.56 2.12 -14.21
C LEU A 84 -29.05 1.79 -14.08
N ASP A 85 -29.58 0.92 -14.92
CA ASP A 85 -31.01 0.51 -14.86
C ASP A 85 -31.31 -0.40 -13.66
N ALA A 86 -30.30 -1.02 -13.07
CA ALA A 86 -30.47 -1.87 -11.91
C ALA A 86 -30.62 -1.05 -10.63
N PRO A 87 -31.60 -1.37 -9.74
CA PRO A 87 -31.90 -0.58 -8.53
C PRO A 87 -30.69 -0.37 -7.61
N VAL A 88 -29.77 -1.33 -7.54
CA VAL A 88 -28.57 -1.26 -6.71
C VAL A 88 -27.66 -0.08 -7.13
N PHE A 89 -27.70 0.34 -8.39
CA PHE A 89 -26.90 1.48 -8.92
C PHE A 89 -27.65 2.82 -8.87
N ALA A 90 -28.83 2.91 -8.24
CA ALA A 90 -29.58 4.16 -8.13
C ALA A 90 -28.76 5.37 -7.62
N PRO A 91 -27.79 5.22 -6.66
CA PRO A 91 -26.93 6.34 -6.29
C PRO A 91 -26.06 6.87 -7.43
N LEU A 92 -25.55 5.98 -8.29
CA LEU A 92 -24.72 6.36 -9.45
C LEU A 92 -25.58 6.95 -10.58
N ALA A 93 -26.76 6.37 -10.82
CA ALA A 93 -27.73 6.88 -11.79
C ALA A 93 -28.13 8.32 -11.47
N ARG A 94 -28.48 8.60 -10.21
CA ARG A 94 -28.82 9.95 -9.73
C ARG A 94 -27.66 10.94 -9.93
N PHE A 95 -26.42 10.53 -9.69
CA PHE A 95 -25.25 11.38 -9.93
C PHE A 95 -25.10 11.75 -11.41
N LEU A 96 -25.44 10.84 -12.32
CA LEU A 96 -25.30 11.00 -13.76
C LEU A 96 -26.50 11.65 -14.44
N GLU A 97 -27.56 12.01 -13.69
CA GLU A 97 -28.69 12.75 -14.26
C GLU A 97 -28.21 14.07 -14.91
N GLY A 98 -28.63 14.30 -16.15
CA GLY A 98 -28.25 15.47 -16.94
C GLY A 98 -26.79 15.50 -17.42
N ASP A 99 -26.17 14.31 -17.60
CA ASP A 99 -24.82 14.17 -18.18
C ASP A 99 -24.89 14.02 -19.71
N ASP A 100 -25.19 15.10 -20.39
CA ASP A 100 -25.35 15.09 -21.87
C ASP A 100 -24.01 15.00 -22.61
N ASP A 101 -22.91 15.47 -21.99
CA ASP A 101 -21.59 15.57 -22.61
C ASP A 101 -20.57 14.53 -22.12
N LEU A 102 -21.00 13.50 -21.41
CA LEU A 102 -20.18 12.42 -20.84
C LEU A 102 -19.13 12.88 -19.80
N ARG A 103 -19.11 14.16 -19.44
CA ARG A 103 -18.12 14.71 -18.51
C ARG A 103 -18.27 14.13 -17.11
N LYS A 104 -19.50 14.11 -16.59
CA LYS A 104 -19.78 13.53 -15.27
C LYS A 104 -19.47 12.04 -15.25
N ARG A 105 -19.81 11.31 -16.32
CA ARG A 105 -19.49 9.88 -16.43
C ARG A 105 -17.98 9.62 -16.40
N HIS A 106 -17.19 10.42 -17.12
CA HIS A 106 -15.74 10.30 -17.10
C HIS A 106 -15.17 10.60 -15.69
N GLN A 107 -15.63 11.67 -15.05
CA GLN A 107 -15.23 12.02 -13.68
C GLN A 107 -15.59 10.91 -12.69
N LEU A 108 -16.78 10.33 -12.82
CA LEU A 108 -17.21 9.20 -11.99
C LEU A 108 -16.32 7.98 -12.25
N ALA A 109 -16.05 7.63 -13.51
CA ALA A 109 -15.19 6.52 -13.88
C ALA A 109 -13.78 6.68 -13.34
N GLU A 110 -13.20 7.88 -13.38
CA GLU A 110 -11.89 8.17 -12.76
C GLU A 110 -11.90 7.96 -11.25
N ARG A 111 -12.95 8.45 -10.55
CA ARG A 111 -13.08 8.27 -9.09
C ARG A 111 -13.29 6.82 -8.70
N LEU A 112 -14.10 6.08 -9.44
CA LEU A 112 -14.33 4.66 -9.20
C LEU A 112 -13.08 3.82 -9.51
N ALA A 113 -12.37 4.14 -10.58
CA ALA A 113 -11.10 3.49 -10.89
C ALA A 113 -10.04 3.73 -9.80
N ASP A 114 -9.97 4.96 -9.27
CA ASP A 114 -9.10 5.32 -8.15
C ASP A 114 -9.48 4.56 -6.87
N LEU A 115 -10.77 4.47 -6.58
CA LEU A 115 -11.30 3.73 -5.44
C LEU A 115 -10.93 2.24 -5.50
N PHE A 116 -11.17 1.59 -6.65
CA PHE A 116 -10.82 0.19 -6.81
C PHE A 116 -9.31 -0.06 -6.87
N ASP A 117 -8.51 0.88 -7.39
CA ASP A 117 -7.05 0.81 -7.29
C ASP A 117 -6.58 0.84 -5.85
N GLN A 118 -7.16 1.72 -5.02
CA GLN A 118 -6.90 1.76 -3.57
C GLN A 118 -7.35 0.47 -2.87
N TYR A 119 -8.53 -0.06 -3.20
CA TYR A 119 -8.99 -1.32 -2.62
C TYR A 119 -8.08 -2.50 -2.97
N GLN A 120 -7.54 -2.55 -4.18
CA GLN A 120 -6.57 -3.58 -4.56
C GLN A 120 -5.28 -3.54 -3.71
N VAL A 121 -4.90 -2.36 -3.20
CA VAL A 121 -3.70 -2.17 -2.39
C VAL A 121 -3.96 -2.34 -0.90
N TYR A 122 -5.08 -1.81 -0.40
CA TYR A 122 -5.34 -1.71 1.04
C TYR A 122 -6.41 -2.66 1.55
N ARG A 123 -7.30 -3.13 0.68
CA ARG A 123 -8.48 -3.92 1.03
C ARG A 123 -8.74 -5.04 0.01
N ALA A 124 -7.69 -5.76 -0.35
CA ALA A 124 -7.78 -6.95 -1.19
C ALA A 124 -8.75 -7.99 -0.60
N ASP A 125 -8.83 -8.07 0.73
CA ASP A 125 -9.77 -8.89 1.50
C ASP A 125 -11.23 -8.62 1.13
N TRP A 126 -11.64 -7.34 1.01
CA TRP A 126 -13.00 -6.98 0.58
C TRP A 126 -13.26 -7.42 -0.85
N LEU A 127 -12.31 -7.14 -1.75
CA LEU A 127 -12.46 -7.47 -3.17
C LEU A 127 -12.54 -8.99 -3.39
N THR A 128 -11.84 -9.78 -2.58
CA THR A 128 -11.93 -11.24 -2.60
C THR A 128 -13.30 -11.72 -2.13
N ALA A 129 -13.82 -11.22 -1.00
CA ALA A 129 -15.14 -11.54 -0.50
C ALA A 129 -16.24 -11.15 -1.51
N TRP A 130 -16.16 -9.96 -2.09
CA TRP A 130 -17.14 -9.52 -3.11
C TRP A 130 -17.09 -10.36 -4.38
N ALA A 131 -15.90 -10.84 -4.76
CA ALA A 131 -15.75 -11.72 -5.92
C ALA A 131 -16.41 -13.09 -5.73
N THR A 132 -16.54 -13.57 -4.48
CA THR A 132 -17.23 -14.82 -4.11
C THR A 132 -18.72 -14.63 -3.79
N GLY A 133 -19.23 -13.39 -3.92
CA GLY A 133 -20.65 -13.08 -3.69
C GLY A 133 -20.98 -12.64 -2.26
N GLU A 134 -19.98 -12.45 -1.41
CA GLU A 134 -20.14 -11.99 -0.04
C GLU A 134 -20.10 -10.47 0.04
N ASP A 135 -21.28 -9.83 0.23
CA ASP A 135 -21.39 -8.37 0.36
C ASP A 135 -21.00 -7.90 1.77
N VAL A 136 -19.73 -8.01 2.12
CA VAL A 136 -19.20 -7.69 3.45
C VAL A 136 -18.03 -6.72 3.41
N LEU A 137 -17.82 -6.02 4.53
CA LEU A 137 -16.58 -5.31 4.87
C LEU A 137 -15.86 -6.11 5.95
N ILE A 138 -14.58 -6.36 5.78
CA ILE A 138 -13.75 -7.01 6.80
C ILE A 138 -13.11 -5.93 7.65
N THR A 139 -13.29 -5.97 8.96
CA THR A 139 -12.69 -5.00 9.89
C THR A 139 -11.20 -5.26 10.08
N ALA A 140 -10.47 -4.32 10.70
CA ALA A 140 -9.05 -4.52 11.05
C ALA A 140 -8.81 -5.71 12.00
N ARG A 141 -9.87 -6.22 12.66
CA ARG A 141 -9.83 -7.43 13.51
C ARG A 141 -10.19 -8.72 12.77
N GLY A 142 -10.44 -8.64 11.46
CA GLY A 142 -10.86 -9.79 10.65
C GLY A 142 -12.36 -10.13 10.75
N GLU A 143 -13.17 -9.29 11.42
CA GLU A 143 -14.62 -9.53 11.53
C GLU A 143 -15.32 -9.10 10.24
N ALA A 144 -16.17 -9.96 9.67
CA ALA A 144 -17.00 -9.63 8.52
C ALA A 144 -18.27 -8.88 9.01
N ARG A 145 -18.58 -7.76 8.35
CA ARG A 145 -19.80 -6.97 8.56
C ARG A 145 -20.52 -6.76 7.24
N PRO A 146 -21.82 -6.96 7.16
CA PRO A 146 -22.58 -6.71 5.94
C PRO A 146 -22.39 -5.29 5.43
N LEU A 147 -22.28 -5.15 4.11
CA LEU A 147 -22.36 -3.83 3.45
C LEU A 147 -23.71 -3.18 3.75
N ALA A 148 -23.67 -1.88 4.04
CA ALA A 148 -24.90 -1.09 4.08
C ALA A 148 -25.54 -1.08 2.67
N GLU A 149 -26.88 -0.95 2.62
CA GLU A 149 -27.62 -1.01 1.35
C GLU A 149 -27.11 0.02 0.32
N GLU A 150 -26.81 1.22 0.78
CA GLU A 150 -26.27 2.31 -0.05
C GLU A 150 -24.86 2.03 -0.59
N GLN A 151 -24.18 1.02 -0.08
CA GLN A 151 -22.80 0.66 -0.47
C GLN A 151 -22.73 -0.61 -1.32
N ARG A 152 -23.80 -1.39 -1.43
CA ARG A 152 -23.83 -2.67 -2.16
C ARG A 152 -23.44 -2.54 -3.62
N TRP A 153 -23.72 -1.38 -4.24
CA TRP A 153 -23.32 -1.11 -5.61
C TRP A 153 -21.81 -1.29 -5.85
N GLN A 154 -20.96 -1.13 -4.82
CA GLN A 154 -19.52 -1.29 -4.95
C GLN A 154 -19.15 -2.76 -5.22
N ALA A 155 -19.75 -3.68 -4.47
CA ALA A 155 -19.52 -5.11 -4.65
C ALA A 155 -20.06 -5.59 -6.02
N GLU A 156 -21.29 -5.13 -6.40
CA GLU A 156 -21.87 -5.43 -7.70
C GLU A 156 -21.03 -4.88 -8.85
N LEU A 157 -20.53 -3.64 -8.74
CA LEU A 157 -19.69 -3.04 -9.75
C LEU A 157 -18.35 -3.79 -9.87
N TRP A 158 -17.77 -4.24 -8.76
CA TRP A 158 -16.58 -5.05 -8.78
C TRP A 158 -16.79 -6.38 -9.51
N ARG A 159 -17.91 -7.07 -9.25
CA ARG A 159 -18.29 -8.30 -9.97
C ARG A 159 -18.45 -8.03 -11.47
N ALA A 160 -19.18 -6.99 -11.84
CA ALA A 160 -19.35 -6.60 -13.23
C ALA A 160 -18.04 -6.30 -13.96
N LEU A 161 -17.09 -5.64 -13.28
CA LEU A 161 -15.74 -5.41 -13.80
C LEU A 161 -14.98 -6.72 -13.99
N ARG A 162 -15.04 -7.64 -13.03
CA ARG A 162 -14.40 -8.95 -13.13
C ARG A 162 -14.97 -9.78 -14.29
N ASP A 163 -16.28 -9.80 -14.44
CA ASP A 163 -16.96 -10.51 -15.53
C ASP A 163 -16.59 -9.94 -16.91
N ASP A 164 -16.46 -8.62 -17.00
CA ASP A 164 -16.00 -7.97 -18.22
C ASP A 164 -14.54 -8.30 -18.54
N ILE A 165 -13.68 -8.34 -17.54
CA ILE A 165 -12.27 -8.72 -17.70
C ILE A 165 -12.17 -10.20 -18.06
N ALA A 166 -12.95 -11.07 -17.43
CA ALA A 166 -12.99 -12.50 -17.78
C ALA A 166 -13.42 -12.75 -19.22
N ARG A 167 -14.45 -12.03 -19.68
CA ARG A 167 -14.90 -12.11 -21.10
C ARG A 167 -13.86 -11.62 -22.09
N ALA A 168 -13.09 -10.58 -21.73
CA ALA A 168 -12.11 -9.97 -22.62
C ALA A 168 -10.75 -10.64 -22.60
N HIS A 169 -10.34 -11.21 -21.47
CA HIS A 169 -8.97 -11.70 -21.23
C HIS A 169 -8.90 -13.09 -20.60
N GLY A 170 -10.05 -13.76 -20.40
CA GLY A 170 -10.13 -15.09 -19.77
C GLY A 170 -9.64 -15.10 -18.32
N GLU A 171 -9.36 -16.31 -17.81
CA GLU A 171 -8.86 -16.54 -16.45
C GLU A 171 -7.49 -15.88 -16.21
N ALA A 172 -6.63 -15.80 -17.23
CA ALA A 172 -5.34 -15.14 -17.15
C ALA A 172 -5.49 -13.65 -16.82
N GLY A 173 -6.54 -12.99 -17.36
CA GLY A 173 -6.87 -11.62 -17.02
C GLY A 173 -7.25 -11.46 -15.55
N LEU A 174 -8.10 -12.35 -15.02
CA LEU A 174 -8.49 -12.36 -13.60
C LEU A 174 -7.30 -12.62 -12.68
N ALA A 175 -6.45 -13.58 -13.05
CA ALA A 175 -5.24 -13.93 -12.30
C ALA A 175 -4.18 -12.81 -12.27
N SER A 176 -4.32 -11.77 -13.11
CA SER A 176 -3.42 -10.61 -13.13
C SER A 176 -3.84 -9.49 -12.18
N SER A 177 -4.91 -9.65 -11.38
CA SER A 177 -5.25 -8.70 -10.32
C SER A 177 -4.12 -8.63 -9.28
N ARG A 178 -3.92 -7.45 -8.67
CA ARG A 178 -2.83 -7.25 -7.69
C ARG A 178 -2.93 -8.23 -6.53
N ALA A 179 -4.13 -8.51 -6.02
CA ALA A 179 -4.35 -9.47 -4.94
C ALA A 179 -3.94 -10.89 -5.36
N ALA A 180 -4.42 -11.38 -6.52
CA ALA A 180 -4.10 -12.72 -6.99
C ALA A 180 -2.60 -12.91 -7.28
N VAL A 181 -1.95 -11.88 -7.86
CA VAL A 181 -0.50 -11.90 -8.10
C VAL A 181 0.26 -11.92 -6.78
N HIS A 182 -0.17 -11.11 -5.80
CA HIS A 182 0.47 -11.05 -4.48
C HIS A 182 0.38 -12.38 -3.74
N GLU A 183 -0.78 -13.02 -3.68
CA GLU A 183 -0.96 -14.31 -3.04
C GLU A 183 -0.07 -15.40 -3.66
N ARG A 184 -0.04 -15.47 -5.00
CA ARG A 184 0.85 -16.40 -5.71
C ARG A 184 2.33 -16.12 -5.43
N PHE A 185 2.71 -14.84 -5.37
CA PHE A 185 4.06 -14.44 -5.04
C PHE A 185 4.45 -14.87 -3.63
N LEU A 186 3.59 -14.65 -2.62
CA LEU A 186 3.85 -15.10 -1.25
C LEU A 186 3.99 -16.62 -1.17
N ALA A 187 3.14 -17.36 -1.91
CA ALA A 187 3.22 -18.81 -1.97
C ALA A 187 4.55 -19.26 -2.60
N ALA A 188 4.93 -18.68 -3.74
CA ALA A 188 6.20 -19.01 -4.40
C ALA A 188 7.42 -18.66 -3.53
N CYS A 189 7.40 -17.52 -2.83
CA CYS A 189 8.49 -17.12 -1.95
C CYS A 189 8.67 -18.06 -0.74
N ARG A 190 7.63 -18.77 -0.29
CA ARG A 190 7.76 -19.75 0.80
C ARG A 190 8.66 -20.93 0.43
N GLU A 191 8.71 -21.27 -0.84
CA GLU A 191 9.53 -22.36 -1.38
C GLU A 191 10.98 -21.94 -1.67
N LEU A 192 11.29 -20.63 -1.63
CA LEU A 192 12.63 -20.11 -1.84
C LEU A 192 13.48 -20.26 -0.58
N ASP A 193 14.75 -20.61 -0.76
CA ASP A 193 15.79 -20.57 0.25
C ASP A 193 16.86 -19.51 -0.06
N ALA A 194 17.78 -19.29 0.87
CA ALA A 194 18.81 -18.26 0.73
C ALA A 194 19.74 -18.46 -0.48
N THR A 195 19.79 -19.66 -1.06
CA THR A 195 20.63 -20.00 -2.21
C THR A 195 19.89 -19.90 -3.54
N SER A 196 18.56 -19.88 -3.52
CA SER A 196 17.66 -19.90 -4.68
C SER A 196 17.12 -18.54 -5.10
N ARG A 197 17.86 -17.45 -4.83
CA ARG A 197 17.43 -16.11 -5.19
C ARG A 197 17.17 -15.97 -6.70
N PRO A 198 15.94 -15.65 -7.13
CA PRO A 198 15.63 -15.46 -8.55
C PRO A 198 16.49 -14.37 -9.21
N PRO A 199 16.90 -14.58 -10.47
CA PRO A 199 17.55 -13.55 -11.26
C PRO A 199 16.66 -12.33 -11.36
N GLY A 200 16.99 -11.16 -11.14
CA GLY A 200 16.11 -9.97 -11.16
C GLY A 200 15.64 -9.52 -9.79
N LEU A 201 15.80 -10.34 -8.72
CA LEU A 201 15.73 -9.81 -7.37
C LEU A 201 17.10 -9.27 -6.94
N PRO A 202 17.17 -8.03 -6.40
CA PRO A 202 18.41 -7.47 -5.90
C PRO A 202 18.89 -8.22 -4.65
N ARG A 203 20.19 -8.20 -4.39
CA ARG A 203 20.75 -8.79 -3.16
C ARG A 203 20.38 -7.98 -1.92
N ARG A 204 20.19 -6.67 -2.10
CA ARG A 204 19.81 -5.76 -1.02
C ARG A 204 18.75 -4.77 -1.48
N VAL A 205 17.78 -4.53 -0.61
CA VAL A 205 16.73 -3.51 -0.77
C VAL A 205 16.77 -2.60 0.44
N ILE A 206 16.87 -1.31 0.21
CA ILE A 206 16.84 -0.28 1.25
C ILE A 206 15.51 0.47 1.14
N VAL A 207 14.69 0.42 2.17
CA VAL A 207 13.49 1.25 2.30
C VAL A 207 13.88 2.52 3.05
N PHE A 208 13.89 3.66 2.37
CA PHE A 208 14.46 4.90 2.91
C PHE A 208 13.39 5.95 3.19
N GLY A 209 13.26 6.34 4.46
CA GLY A 209 12.46 7.48 4.89
C GLY A 209 10.95 7.36 4.64
N ILE A 210 10.43 6.15 4.51
CA ILE A 210 9.00 5.90 4.34
C ILE A 210 8.39 5.73 5.74
N SER A 211 7.44 6.60 6.08
CA SER A 211 6.79 6.62 7.39
C SER A 211 5.58 5.69 7.52
N SER A 212 5.09 5.13 6.42
CA SER A 212 4.02 4.12 6.43
C SER A 212 4.03 3.35 5.12
N LEU A 213 3.77 2.05 5.20
CA LEU A 213 3.62 1.15 4.04
C LEU A 213 2.31 0.37 4.17
N PRO A 214 1.63 0.06 3.05
CA PRO A 214 0.53 -0.89 3.05
C PRO A 214 0.97 -2.25 3.59
N ALA A 215 0.10 -2.97 4.31
CA ALA A 215 0.39 -4.30 4.85
C ALA A 215 0.90 -5.25 3.75
N GLN A 216 0.25 -5.24 2.58
CA GLN A 216 0.66 -6.02 1.41
C GLN A 216 2.11 -5.73 0.98
N THR A 217 2.56 -4.47 1.07
CA THR A 217 3.95 -4.10 0.76
C THR A 217 4.92 -4.68 1.79
N LEU A 218 4.57 -4.62 3.08
CA LEU A 218 5.39 -5.19 4.16
C LEU A 218 5.47 -6.71 4.05
N GLU A 219 4.36 -7.39 3.75
CA GLU A 219 4.32 -8.83 3.51
C GLU A 219 5.22 -9.24 2.35
N ALA A 220 5.17 -8.50 1.25
CA ALA A 220 6.03 -8.78 0.09
C ALA A 220 7.51 -8.51 0.40
N LEU A 221 7.85 -7.43 1.13
CA LEU A 221 9.22 -7.16 1.56
C LEU A 221 9.73 -8.24 2.53
N ALA A 222 8.88 -8.72 3.45
CA ALA A 222 9.21 -9.83 4.34
C ALA A 222 9.45 -11.13 3.57
N ALA A 223 8.66 -11.39 2.51
CA ALA A 223 8.88 -12.53 1.63
C ALA A 223 10.20 -12.41 0.84
N VAL A 224 10.52 -11.23 0.31
CA VAL A 224 11.81 -10.94 -0.36
C VAL A 224 12.99 -11.10 0.61
N ALA A 225 12.81 -10.78 1.89
CA ALA A 225 13.85 -10.87 2.91
C ALA A 225 14.36 -12.32 3.14
N ARG A 226 13.66 -13.35 2.64
CA ARG A 226 14.15 -14.74 2.68
C ARG A 226 15.37 -14.97 1.80
N VAL A 227 15.51 -14.21 0.69
CA VAL A 227 16.54 -14.38 -0.33
C VAL A 227 17.37 -13.12 -0.58
N SER A 228 17.00 -11.99 0.03
CA SER A 228 17.65 -10.68 -0.11
C SER A 228 17.76 -10.01 1.25
N GLN A 229 18.76 -9.13 1.42
CA GLN A 229 18.84 -8.28 2.61
C GLN A 229 17.85 -7.11 2.46
N VAL A 230 16.90 -6.98 3.36
CA VAL A 230 15.98 -5.83 3.40
C VAL A 230 16.32 -4.96 4.60
N LEU A 231 16.64 -3.69 4.35
CA LEU A 231 16.97 -2.69 5.36
C LEU A 231 15.86 -1.63 5.39
N LEU A 232 15.26 -1.43 6.56
CA LEU A 232 14.25 -0.40 6.80
C LEU A 232 14.90 0.78 7.52
N CYS A 233 15.06 1.92 6.82
CA CYS A 233 15.59 3.17 7.38
C CYS A 233 14.42 4.08 7.70
N VAL A 234 13.95 4.03 8.94
CA VAL A 234 12.82 4.83 9.41
C VAL A 234 13.33 6.11 10.07
N HIS A 235 12.70 7.23 9.75
CA HIS A 235 13.04 8.52 10.35
C HIS A 235 12.53 8.59 11.79
N ASN A 236 13.46 8.70 12.74
CA ASN A 236 13.15 9.04 14.13
C ASN A 236 13.41 10.54 14.35
N PRO A 237 12.38 11.36 14.65
CA PRO A 237 12.53 12.83 14.75
C PRO A 237 13.17 13.31 16.04
N CYS A 238 13.50 12.42 16.99
CA CYS A 238 14.10 12.79 18.28
C CYS A 238 15.18 11.78 18.72
N ARG A 239 15.89 12.10 19.82
CA ARG A 239 16.93 11.20 20.40
C ARG A 239 16.36 9.93 21.01
N HIS A 240 15.08 9.98 21.39
CA HIS A 240 14.40 8.92 22.11
C HIS A 240 13.62 8.07 21.11
N TYR A 241 13.20 6.89 21.54
CA TYR A 241 12.35 6.03 20.71
C TYR A 241 11.00 6.73 20.48
N TRP A 242 10.72 7.06 19.24
CA TRP A 242 9.57 7.89 18.88
C TRP A 242 8.22 7.21 19.16
N ALA A 243 8.17 5.88 19.15
CA ALA A 243 6.94 5.13 19.43
C ALA A 243 6.44 5.30 20.88
N ASP A 244 7.31 5.69 21.82
CA ASP A 244 6.94 5.92 23.22
C ASP A 244 6.31 7.31 23.46
N ILE A 245 6.36 8.20 22.49
CA ILE A 245 5.82 9.55 22.59
C ILE A 245 4.29 9.51 22.60
N ILE A 246 3.68 10.12 23.61
CA ILE A 246 2.23 10.20 23.81
C ILE A 246 1.75 11.63 23.59
N GLU A 247 0.65 11.79 22.85
CA GLU A 247 0.00 13.09 22.68
C GLU A 247 -0.61 13.55 24.00
N HIS A 248 -0.45 14.82 24.36
CA HIS A 248 -0.99 15.40 25.61
C HIS A 248 -2.49 15.14 25.80
N LYS A 249 -3.26 15.13 24.72
CA LYS A 249 -4.69 14.79 24.75
C LYS A 249 -4.97 13.33 25.14
N GLU A 250 -4.09 12.42 24.78
CA GLU A 250 -4.18 11.01 25.17
C GLU A 250 -3.79 10.82 26.64
N LEU A 251 -2.83 11.58 27.14
CA LEU A 251 -2.49 11.63 28.58
C LEU A 251 -3.67 12.09 29.43
N LEU A 252 -4.32 13.19 29.05
CA LEU A 252 -5.50 13.68 29.76
C LEU A 252 -6.66 12.68 29.72
N ARG A 253 -6.81 11.92 28.62
CA ARG A 253 -7.79 10.83 28.52
C ARG A 253 -7.43 9.64 29.40
N ALA A 254 -6.14 9.29 29.48
CA ALA A 254 -5.64 8.20 30.31
C ALA A 254 -5.77 8.54 31.81
N GLU A 255 -5.48 9.78 32.20
CA GLU A 255 -5.72 10.29 33.57
C GLU A 255 -7.20 10.25 33.95
N ARG A 256 -8.11 10.65 33.05
CA ARG A 256 -9.56 10.55 33.24
C ARG A 256 -10.07 9.10 33.32
N ARG A 257 -9.42 8.17 32.62
CA ARG A 257 -9.83 6.75 32.63
C ARG A 257 -9.20 5.93 33.72
N ARG A 258 -8.27 6.42 34.51
CA ARG A 258 -7.61 5.87 35.72
C ARG A 258 -7.61 4.34 35.92
N GLN A 259 -7.82 3.55 34.88
CA GLN A 259 -7.95 2.10 34.99
C GLN A 259 -7.38 1.39 33.76
N ARG A 260 -6.21 0.94 33.85
CA ARG A 260 -5.51 -0.20 33.27
C ARG A 260 -4.07 0.17 32.91
N ARG A 261 -3.20 -0.04 33.91
CA ARG A 261 -1.75 -0.13 33.71
C ARG A 261 -1.50 -1.26 32.70
N ARG A 262 -0.63 -1.02 31.70
CA ARG A 262 -0.11 -2.11 30.88
C ARG A 262 0.74 -3.03 31.77
N PRO A 263 0.66 -4.36 31.64
CA PRO A 263 1.52 -5.29 32.37
C PRO A 263 2.99 -4.98 32.02
N GLY A 264 3.84 -4.78 33.05
CA GLY A 264 5.26 -4.51 32.89
C GLY A 264 5.70 -3.04 33.01
N MET A 265 4.78 -2.08 33.18
CA MET A 265 5.16 -0.68 33.47
C MET A 265 5.52 -0.51 34.93
N PRO A 266 6.68 0.13 35.27
CA PRO A 266 7.03 0.48 36.63
C PRO A 266 5.98 1.40 37.27
N ALA A 267 5.83 1.31 38.60
CA ALA A 267 4.77 2.03 39.31
C ALA A 267 5.00 3.55 39.40
N ASP A 268 6.27 4.00 39.39
CA ASP A 268 6.71 5.38 39.54
C ASP A 268 7.74 5.72 38.45
N LEU A 269 7.26 6.07 37.26
CA LEU A 269 8.10 6.74 36.25
C LEU A 269 7.85 8.25 36.38
N ALA A 270 8.92 9.01 36.62
CA ALA A 270 8.85 10.46 36.58
C ALA A 270 8.38 10.90 35.18
N GLU A 271 7.51 11.90 35.10
CA GLU A 271 6.96 12.46 33.87
C GLU A 271 8.05 12.82 32.82
N THR A 272 9.24 13.20 33.34
CA THR A 272 10.45 13.50 32.55
C THR A 272 11.15 12.26 31.96
N GLU A 273 10.95 11.08 32.54
CA GLU A 273 11.56 9.84 32.06
C GLU A 273 10.77 9.17 30.94
N LEU A 274 9.47 9.46 30.87
CA LEU A 274 8.61 8.93 29.78
C LEU A 274 8.68 9.73 28.47
N HIS A 275 9.50 10.78 28.42
CA HIS A 275 9.58 11.69 27.26
C HIS A 275 8.21 12.19 26.78
N LEU A 276 7.28 12.37 27.71
CA LEU A 276 5.87 12.65 27.45
C LEU A 276 5.62 14.06 26.90
N HIS A 277 6.60 14.96 27.01
CA HIS A 277 6.48 16.35 26.58
C HIS A 277 7.03 16.58 25.18
N ALA A 278 6.55 15.82 24.20
CA ALA A 278 6.84 16.13 22.81
C ALA A 278 6.19 17.48 22.43
N GLN A 279 6.84 18.18 21.50
CA GLN A 279 6.25 19.37 20.89
C GLN A 279 4.85 19.00 20.35
N PRO A 280 3.76 19.73 20.74
CA PRO A 280 2.37 19.28 20.52
C PRO A 280 2.00 19.01 19.06
N LEU A 281 2.49 19.83 18.14
CA LEU A 281 2.23 19.63 16.69
C LEU A 281 2.92 18.38 16.15
N LEU A 282 4.16 18.14 16.57
CA LEU A 282 4.91 16.96 16.16
C LEU A 282 4.27 15.68 16.73
N ALA A 283 3.84 15.70 17.99
CA ALA A 283 3.16 14.56 18.62
C ALA A 283 1.82 14.23 17.92
N ALA A 284 1.05 15.26 17.55
CA ALA A 284 -0.24 15.09 16.89
C ALA A 284 -0.10 14.65 15.42
N TRP A 285 0.77 15.31 14.67
CA TRP A 285 0.94 15.03 13.24
C TRP A 285 1.90 13.88 12.95
N GLY A 286 2.85 13.62 13.85
CA GLY A 286 3.78 12.50 13.77
C GLY A 286 3.20 11.16 14.22
N LYS A 287 1.91 11.10 14.58
CA LYS A 287 1.26 9.89 15.10
C LYS A 287 1.39 8.69 14.14
N GLN A 288 1.19 8.91 12.85
CA GLN A 288 1.31 7.84 11.85
C GLN A 288 2.73 7.24 11.81
N GLY A 289 3.76 8.09 11.85
CA GLY A 289 5.15 7.62 11.93
C GLY A 289 5.47 6.92 13.24
N ARG A 290 4.87 7.36 14.35
CA ARG A 290 4.99 6.72 15.67
C ARG A 290 4.36 5.32 15.65
N ASP A 291 3.15 5.21 15.11
CA ASP A 291 2.39 3.95 15.07
C ASP A 291 3.02 2.94 14.09
N TYR A 292 3.92 3.39 13.21
CA TYR A 292 4.68 2.57 12.26
C TYR A 292 5.94 1.95 12.89
N LEU A 293 6.55 2.60 13.89
CA LEU A 293 7.72 2.12 14.62
C LEU A 293 7.34 1.05 15.67
#